data_5c4a213121cda0c609519422696f3833
#
_entry.id   5c4a213121cda0c609519422696f3833
#
_cell.length_a   1.000
_cell.length_b   1.000
_cell.length_c   1.000
_cell.angle_alpha   90.00
_cell.angle_beta   90.00
_cell.angle_gamma   90.00
#
_symmetry.space_group_name_H-M   'P 1'
#
loop_
_entity.id
_entity.type
_entity.pdbx_description
1 polymer ?
#
loop_
_entity_poly.entity_id
_entity_poly.type
_entity_poly.pdbx_seq_one_letter_code
_entity_poly.pdbx_strand_id
1 'polypeptide(L)'
;VLVLLLTVILVAAIVASPFGILFSNESREAGVVPMSAAVAQINYDFNAELEALQTAEDYDSISVTGQPADWVEVLAVFAVKVAGADADAADVATMDADRIARLKAVFWDMTTITRRIEVIHHPGSGDDDDGWTEKNLYITISAKMAEEMKTVYHFNRNQIAALDELLEQRDLLRELIEDVYSVSGDTAALIRNLPEGLSPEREAVVRAACSLVGKVNYFWGGKSL
;
A
#
# COMPACT_ATOMS: atom_id res chain seq x y z
N VAL A 1 -25.31 23.27 12.70
CA VAL A 1 -25.06 24.14 11.53
C VAL A 1 -23.62 24.69 11.57
N LEU A 2 -23.16 25.27 12.68
CA LEU A 2 -21.80 25.84 12.77
C LEU A 2 -20.69 24.80 12.59
N VAL A 3 -20.84 23.62 13.21
CA VAL A 3 -19.87 22.51 13.10
C VAL A 3 -19.81 22.00 11.67
N LEU A 4 -20.96 21.83 11.01
CA LEU A 4 -21.03 21.38 9.61
C LEU A 4 -20.43 22.41 8.65
N LEU A 5 -20.60 23.70 8.90
CA LEU A 5 -19.97 24.77 8.14
C LEU A 5 -18.44 24.76 8.33
N LEU A 6 -17.97 24.53 9.55
CA LEU A 6 -16.55 24.46 9.88
C LEU A 6 -15.87 23.26 9.21
N THR A 7 -16.53 22.10 9.19
CA THR A 7 -16.01 20.90 8.48
C THR A 7 -15.96 21.11 6.96
N VAL A 8 -16.97 21.76 6.37
CA VAL A 8 -16.97 22.09 4.93
C VAL A 8 -15.85 23.07 4.59
N ILE A 9 -15.59 24.07 5.44
CA ILE A 9 -14.50 25.03 5.22
C ILE A 9 -13.14 24.32 5.38
N LEU A 10 -12.99 23.40 6.32
CA LEU A 10 -11.77 22.64 6.54
C LEU A 10 -11.46 21.72 5.36
N VAL A 11 -12.46 20.96 4.87
CA VAL A 11 -12.34 20.12 3.68
C VAL A 11 -12.01 20.96 2.45
N ALA A 12 -12.67 22.11 2.28
CA ALA A 12 -12.37 23.03 1.17
C ALA A 12 -10.95 23.59 1.24
N ALA A 13 -10.45 23.85 2.45
CA ALA A 13 -9.06 24.33 2.65
C ALA A 13 -8.03 23.25 2.33
N ILE A 14 -8.31 21.98 2.66
CA ILE A 14 -7.43 20.84 2.31
C ILE A 14 -7.44 20.61 0.80
N VAL A 15 -8.61 20.60 0.16
CA VAL A 15 -8.75 20.42 -1.31
C VAL A 15 -8.12 21.57 -2.10
N ALA A 16 -8.15 22.81 -1.56
CA ALA A 16 -7.50 23.98 -2.16
C ALA A 16 -6.02 24.12 -1.80
N SER A 17 -5.51 23.26 -0.92
CA SER A 17 -4.10 23.25 -0.53
C SER A 17 -3.25 22.51 -1.58
N PRO A 18 -1.91 22.67 -1.55
CA PRO A 18 -0.99 21.84 -2.34
C PRO A 18 -1.16 20.32 -2.13
N PHE A 19 -1.90 19.95 -1.09
CA PHE A 19 -2.23 18.55 -0.74
C PHE A 19 -3.51 18.02 -1.41
N GLY A 20 -4.20 18.83 -2.21
CA GLY A 20 -5.42 18.41 -2.93
C GLY A 20 -5.23 17.21 -3.86
N ILE A 21 -3.98 16.92 -4.24
CA ILE A 21 -3.61 15.72 -5.01
C ILE A 21 -3.98 14.42 -4.28
N LEU A 22 -3.94 14.42 -2.94
CA LEU A 22 -4.26 13.24 -2.14
C LEU A 22 -5.73 12.82 -2.24
N PHE A 23 -6.56 13.74 -2.71
CA PHE A 23 -8.03 13.60 -2.72
C PHE A 23 -8.61 13.61 -4.13
N SER A 24 -7.77 13.77 -5.17
CA SER A 24 -8.21 13.75 -6.56
C SER A 24 -8.24 12.33 -7.09
N ASN A 25 -9.44 11.78 -7.25
CA ASN A 25 -9.66 10.49 -7.92
C ASN A 25 -10.14 10.68 -9.37
N GLU A 26 -9.99 11.90 -9.92
CA GLU A 26 -10.42 12.24 -11.27
C GLU A 26 -9.25 12.14 -12.25
N SER A 27 -9.35 11.22 -13.22
CA SER A 27 -8.48 11.22 -14.39
C SER A 27 -9.22 11.90 -15.55
N ARG A 28 -8.77 13.08 -15.95
CA ARG A 28 -9.35 13.85 -17.06
C ARG A 28 -8.50 13.83 -18.32
N GLU A 29 -7.29 13.35 -18.25
CA GLU A 29 -6.32 13.39 -19.34
C GLU A 29 -5.75 12.01 -19.68
N ALA A 30 -5.38 11.81 -20.95
CA ALA A 30 -4.76 10.57 -21.40
C ALA A 30 -3.35 10.41 -20.78
N GLY A 31 -3.05 9.26 -20.17
CA GLY A 31 -1.78 8.96 -19.51
C GLY A 31 -1.72 9.32 -18.02
N VAL A 32 -2.82 9.80 -17.46
CA VAL A 32 -2.97 10.10 -16.04
C VAL A 32 -3.87 9.06 -15.40
N VAL A 33 -3.46 8.52 -14.27
CA VAL A 33 -4.26 7.56 -13.49
C VAL A 33 -4.72 8.18 -12.17
N PRO A 34 -5.85 7.73 -11.60
CA PRO A 34 -6.25 8.16 -10.27
C PRO A 34 -5.27 7.64 -9.21
N MET A 35 -5.18 8.32 -8.07
CA MET A 35 -4.34 7.94 -6.94
C MET A 35 -4.62 6.50 -6.47
N SER A 36 -5.90 6.11 -6.44
CA SER A 36 -6.31 4.75 -6.10
C SER A 36 -5.69 3.67 -6.99
N ALA A 37 -5.59 3.93 -8.30
CA ALA A 37 -4.96 3.00 -9.23
C ALA A 37 -3.44 2.92 -9.02
N ALA A 38 -2.78 4.05 -8.72
CA ALA A 38 -1.36 4.07 -8.39
C ALA A 38 -1.06 3.26 -7.12
N VAL A 39 -1.85 3.45 -6.07
CA VAL A 39 -1.74 2.68 -4.83
C VAL A 39 -2.03 1.20 -5.03
N ALA A 40 -3.08 0.87 -5.79
CA ALA A 40 -3.39 -0.52 -6.12
C ALA A 40 -2.24 -1.21 -6.86
N GLN A 41 -1.59 -0.51 -7.79
CA GLN A 41 -0.41 -1.04 -8.49
C GLN A 41 0.77 -1.27 -7.55
N ILE A 42 1.03 -0.34 -6.63
CA ILE A 42 2.14 -0.48 -5.65
C ILE A 42 1.85 -1.63 -4.69
N ASN A 43 0.61 -1.79 -4.23
CA ASN A 43 0.20 -2.93 -3.41
C ASN A 43 0.32 -4.25 -4.17
N TYR A 44 -0.01 -4.28 -5.46
CA TYR A 44 0.20 -5.46 -6.31
C TYR A 44 1.69 -5.81 -6.40
N ASP A 45 2.55 -4.82 -6.66
CA ASP A 45 4.00 -5.03 -6.74
C ASP A 45 4.58 -5.54 -5.40
N PHE A 46 4.09 -5.00 -4.27
CA PHE A 46 4.47 -5.45 -2.93
C PHE A 46 4.07 -6.92 -2.68
N ASN A 47 2.85 -7.28 -3.05
CA ASN A 47 2.36 -8.65 -2.92
C ASN A 47 3.12 -9.61 -3.84
N ALA A 48 3.45 -9.19 -5.06
CA ALA A 48 4.25 -9.98 -5.99
C ALA A 48 5.67 -10.24 -5.45
N GLU A 49 6.29 -9.25 -4.79
CA GLU A 49 7.59 -9.43 -4.11
C GLU A 49 7.49 -10.44 -2.97
N LEU A 50 6.43 -10.36 -2.14
CA LEU A 50 6.20 -11.34 -1.08
C LEU A 50 5.99 -12.75 -1.62
N GLU A 51 5.20 -12.90 -2.67
CA GLU A 51 4.94 -14.18 -3.31
C GLU A 51 6.23 -14.76 -3.91
N ALA A 52 7.03 -13.91 -4.57
CA ALA A 52 8.33 -14.32 -5.11
C ALA A 52 9.27 -14.85 -4.04
N LEU A 53 9.29 -14.24 -2.84
CA LEU A 53 10.09 -14.71 -1.71
C LEU A 53 9.58 -16.05 -1.17
N GLN A 54 8.26 -16.25 -1.12
CA GLN A 54 7.63 -17.46 -0.58
C GLN A 54 7.76 -18.65 -1.53
N THR A 55 7.90 -18.39 -2.83
CA THR A 55 7.99 -19.42 -3.89
C THR A 55 9.39 -19.59 -4.45
N ALA A 56 10.40 -18.89 -3.91
CA ALA A 56 11.77 -18.93 -4.41
C ALA A 56 12.43 -20.32 -4.28
N GLU A 57 12.04 -21.06 -3.25
CA GLU A 57 12.49 -22.42 -2.96
C GLU A 57 11.34 -23.23 -2.33
N ASP A 58 11.53 -24.54 -2.21
CA ASP A 58 10.62 -25.39 -1.43
C ASP A 58 10.91 -25.20 0.07
N TYR A 59 9.95 -24.67 0.82
CA TYR A 59 10.03 -24.45 2.26
C TYR A 59 9.04 -25.38 2.99
N ASP A 60 9.49 -25.97 4.09
CA ASP A 60 8.63 -26.78 4.96
C ASP A 60 7.66 -25.92 5.77
N SER A 61 8.11 -24.71 6.15
CA SER A 61 7.24 -23.73 6.78
C SER A 61 7.56 -22.31 6.30
N ILE A 62 6.53 -21.46 6.27
CA ILE A 62 6.66 -20.03 5.94
C ILE A 62 5.97 -19.22 7.02
N SER A 63 6.70 -18.29 7.62
CA SER A 63 6.19 -17.35 8.61
C SER A 63 6.38 -15.92 8.11
N VAL A 64 5.29 -15.15 8.03
CA VAL A 64 5.30 -13.74 7.65
C VAL A 64 4.83 -12.91 8.83
N THR A 65 5.61 -11.91 9.22
CA THR A 65 5.32 -11.03 10.36
C THR A 65 5.48 -9.56 9.99
N GLY A 66 4.75 -8.68 10.69
CA GLY A 66 4.76 -7.25 10.44
C GLY A 66 3.80 -6.80 9.34
N GLN A 67 3.85 -5.52 9.01
CA GLN A 67 2.97 -4.88 8.03
C GLN A 67 3.75 -3.80 7.27
N PRO A 68 3.37 -3.47 6.02
CA PRO A 68 3.92 -2.34 5.29
C PRO A 68 3.51 -1.01 5.94
N ALA A 69 4.10 0.07 5.48
CA ALA A 69 3.79 1.41 5.94
C ALA A 69 2.31 1.75 5.69
N ASP A 70 1.73 2.46 6.65
CA ASP A 70 0.34 2.97 6.57
C ASP A 70 0.22 3.97 5.41
N TRP A 71 -0.77 3.78 4.55
CA TRP A 71 -0.94 4.62 3.37
C TRP A 71 -1.24 6.09 3.68
N VAL A 72 -1.87 6.37 4.81
CA VAL A 72 -2.07 7.76 5.27
C VAL A 72 -0.72 8.42 5.49
N GLU A 73 0.21 7.72 6.13
CA GLU A 73 1.57 8.23 6.38
C GLU A 73 2.39 8.32 5.08
N VAL A 74 2.32 7.30 4.23
CA VAL A 74 3.00 7.29 2.92
C VAL A 74 2.55 8.48 2.07
N LEU A 75 1.24 8.73 1.99
CA LEU A 75 0.69 9.82 1.19
C LEU A 75 1.00 11.19 1.79
N ALA A 76 0.99 11.32 3.12
CA ALA A 76 1.39 12.57 3.79
C ALA A 76 2.86 12.90 3.51
N VAL A 77 3.76 11.93 3.64
CA VAL A 77 5.19 12.09 3.33
C VAL A 77 5.40 12.40 1.84
N PHE A 78 4.71 11.69 0.96
CA PHE A 78 4.76 11.93 -0.49
C PHE A 78 4.32 13.35 -0.84
N ALA A 79 3.19 13.81 -0.32
CA ALA A 79 2.67 15.15 -0.56
C ALA A 79 3.68 16.24 -0.18
N VAL A 80 4.26 16.14 1.02
CA VAL A 80 5.25 17.10 1.50
C VAL A 80 6.54 17.04 0.69
N LYS A 81 6.98 15.84 0.27
CA LYS A 81 8.17 15.67 -0.56
C LYS A 81 7.99 16.29 -1.95
N VAL A 82 6.83 16.11 -2.57
CA VAL A 82 6.52 16.60 -3.91
C VAL A 82 6.21 18.10 -3.89
N ALA A 83 5.39 18.58 -2.96
CA ALA A 83 5.06 19.99 -2.85
C ALA A 83 6.29 20.88 -2.58
N GLY A 84 7.36 20.33 -1.98
CA GLY A 84 8.62 21.03 -1.80
C GLY A 84 9.53 21.02 -3.01
N ALA A 85 9.26 20.17 -4.02
CA ALA A 85 10.10 19.99 -5.20
C ALA A 85 9.52 20.66 -6.45
N ASP A 86 8.20 20.82 -6.55
CA ASP A 86 7.52 21.37 -7.71
C ASP A 86 7.17 22.85 -7.46
N ALA A 87 7.77 23.76 -8.24
CA ALA A 87 7.53 25.20 -8.15
C ALA A 87 6.10 25.61 -8.62
N ASP A 88 5.41 24.73 -9.33
CA ASP A 88 4.05 24.93 -9.85
C ASP A 88 3.06 24.00 -9.12
N ALA A 89 2.67 24.38 -7.91
CA ALA A 89 1.72 23.64 -7.08
C ALA A 89 0.31 23.43 -7.70
N ALA A 90 -0.01 24.11 -8.79
CA ALA A 90 -1.29 23.98 -9.49
C ALA A 90 -1.42 22.68 -10.30
N ASP A 91 -0.30 22.04 -10.64
CA ASP A 91 -0.25 20.83 -11.47
C ASP A 91 -0.26 19.52 -10.66
N VAL A 92 -0.43 19.62 -9.35
CA VAL A 92 -0.26 18.51 -8.40
C VAL A 92 -1.41 17.50 -8.42
N ALA A 93 -2.51 17.80 -9.13
CA ALA A 93 -3.73 16.97 -9.08
C ALA A 93 -3.68 15.68 -9.94
N THR A 94 -2.63 15.45 -10.72
CA THR A 94 -2.58 14.33 -11.66
C THR A 94 -1.42 13.38 -11.36
N MET A 95 -1.69 12.06 -11.38
CA MET A 95 -0.68 11.01 -11.20
C MET A 95 -0.15 10.56 -12.57
N ASP A 96 0.87 11.25 -13.06
CA ASP A 96 1.67 10.82 -14.20
C ASP A 96 2.70 9.74 -13.79
N ALA A 97 3.41 9.19 -14.77
CA ALA A 97 4.38 8.12 -14.54
C ALA A 97 5.50 8.52 -13.56
N ASP A 98 5.96 9.78 -13.59
CA ASP A 98 7.02 10.27 -12.71
C ASP A 98 6.54 10.37 -11.25
N ARG A 99 5.31 10.86 -11.05
CA ARG A 99 4.71 10.95 -9.71
C ARG A 99 4.42 9.57 -9.13
N ILE A 100 3.94 8.64 -9.96
CA ILE A 100 3.76 7.23 -9.55
C ILE A 100 5.11 6.63 -9.14
N ALA A 101 6.17 6.87 -9.90
CA ALA A 101 7.51 6.38 -9.55
C ALA A 101 8.00 6.98 -8.22
N ARG A 102 7.75 8.27 -7.97
CA ARG A 102 8.08 8.93 -6.70
C ARG A 102 7.26 8.40 -5.54
N LEU A 103 5.96 8.17 -5.73
CA LEU A 103 5.09 7.55 -4.71
C LEU A 103 5.56 6.14 -4.37
N LYS A 104 5.86 5.33 -5.38
CA LYS A 104 6.45 4.00 -5.22
C LYS A 104 7.76 4.05 -4.44
N ALA A 105 8.63 5.02 -4.75
CA ALA A 105 9.89 5.20 -4.03
C ALA A 105 9.64 5.53 -2.55
N VAL A 106 8.70 6.43 -2.23
CA VAL A 106 8.34 6.75 -0.84
C VAL A 106 7.82 5.53 -0.10
N PHE A 107 6.93 4.75 -0.73
CA PHE A 107 6.41 3.51 -0.14
C PHE A 107 7.54 2.53 0.22
N TRP A 108 8.50 2.32 -0.70
CA TRP A 108 9.62 1.40 -0.46
C TRP A 108 10.71 1.97 0.47
N ASP A 109 10.86 3.29 0.55
CA ASP A 109 11.72 3.93 1.56
C ASP A 109 11.13 3.78 2.97
N MET A 110 9.80 3.69 3.08
CA MET A 110 9.07 3.48 4.33
C MET A 110 8.82 2.01 4.66
N THR A 111 8.86 1.11 3.67
CA THR A 111 8.57 -0.32 3.84
C THR A 111 9.80 -1.16 3.51
N THR A 112 10.15 -2.07 4.39
CA THR A 112 11.28 -2.99 4.18
C THR A 112 10.83 -4.42 4.39
N ILE A 113 11.18 -5.31 3.45
CA ILE A 113 10.99 -6.74 3.57
C ILE A 113 12.36 -7.36 3.82
N THR A 114 12.47 -8.13 4.90
CA THR A 114 13.67 -8.92 5.19
C THR A 114 13.30 -10.40 5.27
N ARG A 115 14.24 -11.26 4.88
CA ARG A 115 14.06 -12.71 4.95
C ARG A 115 15.18 -13.38 5.73
N ARG A 116 14.85 -14.44 6.43
CA ARG A 116 15.80 -15.36 7.05
C ARG A 116 15.35 -16.79 6.75
N ILE A 117 16.26 -17.62 6.30
CA ILE A 117 16.03 -19.05 6.12
C ILE A 117 16.74 -19.76 7.26
N GLU A 118 16.02 -20.64 7.94
CA GLU A 118 16.56 -21.54 8.95
C GLU A 118 16.56 -22.96 8.40
N VAL A 119 17.71 -23.61 8.46
CA VAL A 119 17.89 -24.98 8.00
C VAL A 119 18.19 -25.85 9.20
N ILE A 120 17.32 -26.81 9.47
CA ILE A 120 17.44 -27.74 10.60
C ILE A 120 17.71 -29.14 10.03
N HIS A 121 18.83 -29.73 10.44
CA HIS A 121 19.18 -31.10 10.05
C HIS A 121 18.70 -32.06 11.13
N HIS A 122 17.85 -32.99 10.74
CA HIS A 122 17.37 -34.10 11.58
C HIS A 122 18.20 -35.33 11.23
N PRO A 123 19.09 -35.80 12.14
CA PRO A 123 19.90 -36.98 11.88
C PRO A 123 19.05 -38.23 11.81
N GLY A 124 19.42 -39.18 10.95
CA GLY A 124 18.77 -40.46 10.87
C GLY A 124 18.94 -41.30 12.14
N SER A 125 18.04 -42.23 12.37
CA SER A 125 17.99 -43.06 13.58
C SER A 125 18.64 -44.44 13.44
N GLY A 126 19.25 -44.78 12.29
CA GLY A 126 19.86 -46.08 12.01
C GLY A 126 20.58 -46.17 10.69
N ASP A 127 21.14 -47.36 10.38
CA ASP A 127 21.96 -47.58 9.20
C ASP A 127 21.24 -47.38 7.84
N ASP A 128 19.90 -47.40 7.85
CA ASP A 128 19.05 -47.24 6.66
C ASP A 128 18.27 -45.91 6.64
N ASP A 129 18.52 -44.97 7.57
CA ASP A 129 17.82 -43.71 7.69
C ASP A 129 18.83 -42.54 7.52
N ASP A 130 18.85 -41.97 6.33
CA ASP A 130 19.74 -40.85 5.98
C ASP A 130 19.38 -39.51 6.70
N GLY A 131 18.31 -39.51 7.51
CA GLY A 131 17.78 -38.28 8.10
C GLY A 131 17.09 -37.37 7.10
N TRP A 132 16.69 -36.18 7.55
CA TRP A 132 16.03 -35.21 6.69
C TRP A 132 16.41 -33.77 7.09
N THR A 133 16.14 -32.86 6.20
CA THR A 133 16.44 -31.43 6.40
C THR A 133 15.16 -30.61 6.29
N GLU A 134 14.92 -29.77 7.25
CA GLU A 134 13.80 -28.84 7.32
C GLU A 134 14.29 -27.44 6.96
N LYS A 135 13.58 -26.77 6.05
CA LYS A 135 13.81 -25.38 5.66
C LYS A 135 12.66 -24.50 6.07
N ASN A 136 12.88 -23.59 6.98
CA ASN A 136 11.88 -22.65 7.47
C ASN A 136 12.19 -21.23 6.97
N LEU A 137 11.25 -20.61 6.26
CA LEU A 137 11.35 -19.22 5.80
C LEU A 137 10.65 -18.29 6.79
N TYR A 138 11.37 -17.29 7.24
CA TYR A 138 10.84 -16.18 8.04
C TYR A 138 10.95 -14.90 7.24
N ILE A 139 9.81 -14.27 6.97
CA ILE A 139 9.73 -12.95 6.33
C ILE A 139 9.28 -11.96 7.39
N THR A 140 10.02 -10.87 7.53
CA THR A 140 9.67 -9.76 8.41
C THR A 140 9.46 -8.52 7.58
N ILE A 141 8.28 -7.93 7.69
CA ILE A 141 7.91 -6.66 7.09
C ILE A 141 8.02 -5.60 8.18
N SER A 142 8.78 -4.55 7.93
CA SER A 142 8.91 -3.42 8.85
C SER A 142 8.57 -2.12 8.14
N ALA A 143 7.90 -1.24 8.88
CA ALA A 143 7.51 0.07 8.41
C ALA A 143 8.22 1.16 9.20
N LYS A 144 8.67 2.22 8.53
CA LYS A 144 9.05 3.49 9.14
C LYS A 144 7.81 4.36 9.25
N MET A 145 7.73 5.09 10.35
CA MET A 145 6.70 6.10 10.54
C MET A 145 7.05 7.39 9.77
N ALA A 146 6.05 8.20 9.46
CA ALA A 146 6.24 9.49 8.80
C ALA A 146 7.21 10.41 9.57
N GLU A 147 7.25 10.31 10.90
CA GLU A 147 8.18 11.05 11.76
C GLU A 147 9.65 10.75 11.44
N GLU A 148 9.97 9.47 11.20
CA GLU A 148 11.33 9.05 10.84
C GLU A 148 11.75 9.61 9.47
N MET A 149 10.77 9.77 8.56
CA MET A 149 11.02 10.28 7.22
C MET A 149 11.44 11.75 7.19
N LYS A 150 11.13 12.54 8.21
CA LYS A 150 11.65 13.90 8.37
C LYS A 150 13.18 13.91 8.34
N THR A 151 13.79 12.94 8.98
CA THR A 151 15.26 12.78 9.01
C THR A 151 15.78 12.15 7.73
N VAL A 152 15.13 11.08 7.24
CA VAL A 152 15.54 10.35 6.03
C VAL A 152 15.57 11.28 4.81
N TYR A 153 14.58 12.15 4.67
CA TYR A 153 14.48 13.08 3.55
C TYR A 153 15.06 14.47 3.82
N HIS A 154 15.62 14.70 5.01
CA HIS A 154 16.17 15.98 5.42
C HIS A 154 15.18 17.14 5.23
N PHE A 155 13.93 16.94 5.64
CA PHE A 155 12.88 17.94 5.49
C PHE A 155 13.25 19.25 6.17
N ASN A 156 13.02 20.35 5.49
CA ASN A 156 13.19 21.68 6.05
C ASN A 156 12.05 22.01 7.04
N ARG A 157 12.18 23.14 7.77
CA ARG A 157 11.21 23.54 8.79
C ARG A 157 9.77 23.65 8.25
N ASN A 158 9.59 24.14 7.03
CA ASN A 158 8.25 24.30 6.44
C ASN A 158 7.65 22.95 6.07
N GLN A 159 8.47 22.04 5.54
CA GLN A 159 8.06 20.67 5.23
C GLN A 159 7.71 19.88 6.49
N ILE A 160 8.48 20.05 7.57
CA ILE A 160 8.19 19.43 8.87
C ILE A 160 6.84 19.93 9.38
N ALA A 161 6.61 21.26 9.40
CA ALA A 161 5.36 21.84 9.86
C ALA A 161 4.15 21.36 9.02
N ALA A 162 4.31 21.27 7.71
CA ALA A 162 3.28 20.77 6.81
C ALA A 162 2.96 19.28 7.06
N LEU A 163 3.99 18.44 7.30
CA LEU A 163 3.79 17.04 7.64
C LEU A 163 3.07 16.88 8.97
N ASP A 164 3.47 17.66 10.00
CA ASP A 164 2.82 17.64 11.31
C ASP A 164 1.34 18.02 11.21
N GLU A 165 1.01 19.06 10.46
CA GLU A 165 -0.38 19.48 10.22
C GLU A 165 -1.20 18.38 9.52
N LEU A 166 -0.64 17.70 8.52
CA LEU A 166 -1.31 16.57 7.86
C LEU A 166 -1.54 15.41 8.82
N LEU A 167 -0.55 15.08 9.66
CA LEU A 167 -0.65 13.99 10.61
C LEU A 167 -1.58 14.30 11.79
N GLU A 168 -1.75 15.56 12.18
CA GLU A 168 -2.77 15.97 13.15
C GLU A 168 -4.19 15.68 12.65
N GLN A 169 -4.38 15.66 11.33
CA GLN A 169 -5.66 15.35 10.68
C GLN A 169 -5.75 13.92 10.15
N ARG A 170 -4.96 13.00 10.70
CA ARG A 170 -4.85 11.60 10.26
C ARG A 170 -6.20 10.89 10.10
N ASP A 171 -7.12 11.10 11.04
CA ASP A 171 -8.42 10.43 11.01
C ASP A 171 -9.28 10.93 9.84
N LEU A 172 -9.26 12.23 9.57
CA LEU A 172 -9.93 12.82 8.41
C LEU A 172 -9.28 12.35 7.10
N LEU A 173 -7.94 12.30 7.06
CA LEU A 173 -7.21 11.78 5.90
C LEU A 173 -7.56 10.30 5.65
N ARG A 174 -7.69 9.51 6.71
CA ARG A 174 -8.08 8.10 6.59
C ARG A 174 -9.48 7.95 6.02
N GLU A 175 -10.44 8.72 6.49
CA GLU A 175 -11.81 8.72 5.99
C GLU A 175 -11.86 9.10 4.50
N LEU A 176 -11.14 10.14 4.09
CA LEU A 176 -11.03 10.56 2.69
C LEU A 176 -10.31 9.51 1.81
N ILE A 177 -9.30 8.85 2.37
CA ILE A 177 -8.56 7.79 1.69
C ILE A 177 -9.41 6.52 1.58
N GLU A 178 -10.20 6.16 2.57
CA GLU A 178 -11.13 5.03 2.52
C GLU A 178 -12.12 5.19 1.37
N ASP A 179 -12.61 6.39 1.09
CA ASP A 179 -13.44 6.67 -0.08
C ASP A 179 -12.67 6.52 -1.40
N VAL A 180 -11.38 6.89 -1.42
CA VAL A 180 -10.48 6.68 -2.57
C VAL A 180 -10.13 5.21 -2.73
N TYR A 181 -9.97 4.47 -1.64
CA TYR A 181 -9.66 3.03 -1.62
C TYR A 181 -10.90 2.15 -1.62
N SER A 182 -12.08 2.67 -1.39
CA SER A 182 -13.31 1.91 -1.59
C SER A 182 -13.48 1.65 -3.09
N VAL A 183 -12.89 0.54 -3.51
CA VAL A 183 -12.75 0.02 -4.88
C VAL A 183 -14.11 -0.32 -5.53
N SER A 184 -15.17 0.38 -5.18
CA SER A 184 -16.50 0.12 -5.71
C SER A 184 -16.64 0.42 -7.21
N GLY A 185 -15.80 1.28 -7.78
CA GLY A 185 -15.77 1.55 -9.23
C GLY A 185 -14.95 0.52 -10.01
N ASP A 186 -13.77 0.16 -9.51
CA ASP A 186 -12.82 -0.70 -10.22
C ASP A 186 -13.16 -2.19 -10.11
N THR A 187 -13.74 -2.64 -9.00
CA THR A 187 -14.25 -4.03 -8.89
C THR A 187 -15.35 -4.32 -9.89
N ALA A 188 -16.22 -3.37 -10.17
CA ALA A 188 -17.24 -3.51 -11.21
C ALA A 188 -16.62 -3.50 -12.61
N ALA A 189 -15.53 -2.77 -12.83
CA ALA A 189 -14.77 -2.78 -14.08
C ALA A 189 -14.00 -4.10 -14.27
N LEU A 190 -13.35 -4.61 -13.21
CA LEU A 190 -12.70 -5.93 -13.21
C LEU A 190 -13.70 -7.05 -13.51
N ILE A 191 -14.86 -7.04 -12.86
CA ILE A 191 -15.91 -8.04 -13.10
C ILE A 191 -16.46 -7.95 -14.54
N ARG A 192 -16.54 -6.76 -15.13
CA ARG A 192 -16.97 -6.57 -16.53
C ARG A 192 -15.94 -7.02 -17.55
N ASN A 193 -14.65 -6.92 -17.20
CA ASN A 193 -13.53 -7.22 -18.09
C ASN A 193 -12.89 -8.58 -17.79
N LEU A 194 -13.63 -9.51 -17.16
CA LEU A 194 -13.15 -10.88 -16.97
C LEU A 194 -12.83 -11.52 -18.32
N PRO A 195 -11.71 -12.28 -18.44
CA PRO A 195 -11.37 -12.95 -19.67
C PRO A 195 -12.49 -13.87 -20.17
N GLU A 196 -12.75 -13.82 -21.46
CA GLU A 196 -13.69 -14.76 -22.09
C GLU A 196 -13.15 -16.19 -21.95
N GLY A 197 -14.01 -17.13 -21.50
CA GLY A 197 -13.67 -18.53 -21.35
C GLY A 197 -13.26 -18.98 -19.93
N LEU A 198 -13.43 -18.14 -18.92
CA LEU A 198 -13.36 -18.59 -17.52
C LEU A 198 -14.46 -19.63 -17.24
N SER A 199 -14.10 -20.71 -16.52
CA SER A 199 -15.13 -21.64 -16.04
C SER A 199 -16.04 -20.94 -15.02
N PRO A 200 -17.34 -21.36 -14.92
CA PRO A 200 -18.27 -20.75 -13.97
C PRO A 200 -17.78 -20.74 -12.53
N GLU A 201 -17.01 -21.76 -12.12
CA GLU A 201 -16.43 -21.87 -10.78
C GLU A 201 -15.35 -20.79 -10.58
N ARG A 202 -14.47 -20.57 -11.57
CA ARG A 202 -13.43 -19.53 -11.51
C ARG A 202 -14.03 -18.14 -11.52
N GLU A 203 -15.04 -17.91 -12.32
CA GLU A 203 -15.78 -16.65 -12.34
C GLU A 203 -16.44 -16.38 -10.98
N ALA A 204 -17.04 -17.39 -10.35
CA ALA A 204 -17.65 -17.27 -9.02
C ALA A 204 -16.61 -16.92 -7.95
N VAL A 205 -15.41 -17.54 -7.98
CA VAL A 205 -14.30 -17.22 -7.08
C VAL A 205 -13.83 -15.77 -7.25
N VAL A 206 -13.62 -15.32 -8.49
CA VAL A 206 -13.20 -13.92 -8.75
C VAL A 206 -14.27 -12.95 -8.28
N ARG A 207 -15.55 -13.19 -8.56
CA ARG A 207 -16.66 -12.33 -8.11
C ARG A 207 -16.75 -12.30 -6.58
N ALA A 208 -16.57 -13.45 -5.90
CA ALA A 208 -16.54 -13.51 -4.45
C ALA A 208 -15.35 -12.74 -3.87
N ALA A 209 -14.16 -12.91 -4.43
CA ALA A 209 -12.97 -12.15 -4.04
C ALA A 209 -13.17 -10.64 -4.23
N CYS A 210 -13.69 -10.21 -5.39
CA CYS A 210 -14.01 -8.82 -5.67
C CYS A 210 -15.05 -8.24 -4.69
N SER A 211 -15.99 -9.03 -4.21
CA SER A 211 -17.00 -8.57 -3.25
C SER A 211 -16.44 -8.31 -1.85
N LEU A 212 -15.25 -8.83 -1.56
CA LEU A 212 -14.55 -8.69 -0.28
C LEU A 212 -13.51 -7.56 -0.30
N VAL A 213 -13.16 -7.04 -1.47
CA VAL A 213 -12.22 -5.91 -1.61
C VAL A 213 -12.76 -4.70 -0.85
N GLY A 214 -11.95 -4.13 0.02
CA GLY A 214 -12.32 -3.03 0.90
C GLY A 214 -13.19 -3.40 2.12
N LYS A 215 -13.60 -4.68 2.26
CA LYS A 215 -14.43 -5.14 3.40
C LYS A 215 -13.69 -6.04 4.39
N VAL A 216 -12.54 -6.55 4.01
CA VAL A 216 -11.73 -7.43 4.85
C VAL A 216 -10.31 -6.92 4.92
N ASN A 217 -9.79 -6.82 6.13
CA ASN A 217 -8.36 -6.59 6.34
C ASN A 217 -7.64 -7.90 6.04
N TYR A 218 -6.64 -7.85 5.18
CA TYR A 218 -5.83 -9.01 4.87
C TYR A 218 -4.98 -9.39 6.08
N PHE A 219 -5.27 -10.54 6.69
CA PHE A 219 -4.48 -11.08 7.78
C PHE A 219 -3.44 -12.04 7.21
N TRP A 220 -2.19 -11.58 7.10
CA TRP A 220 -1.07 -12.41 6.66
C TRP A 220 -0.67 -13.41 7.75
N GLY A 221 -0.67 -14.70 7.44
CA GLY A 221 -0.02 -15.72 8.25
C GLY A 221 -0.86 -16.40 9.33
N GLY A 222 -2.16 -16.30 9.30
CA GLY A 222 -3.04 -17.03 10.22
C GLY A 222 -3.56 -18.33 9.63
N LYS A 223 -2.87 -19.45 9.80
CA LYS A 223 -3.58 -20.73 10.02
C LYS A 223 -4.14 -20.66 11.43
N SER A 224 -5.31 -20.06 11.62
CA SER A 224 -6.13 -20.38 12.78
C SER A 224 -6.91 -21.65 12.43
N LEU A 225 -6.66 -22.69 13.18
CA LEU A 225 -7.51 -23.88 13.29
C LEU A 225 -8.90 -23.46 13.80
#